data_2fa5717166e9a8544f497197632e9d1a
#
_entry.id   2fa5717166e9a8544f497197632e9d1a
#
_cell.length_a   1.000
_cell.length_b   1.000
_cell.length_c   1.000
_cell.angle_alpha   90.00
_cell.angle_beta   90.00
_cell.angle_gamma   90.00
#
_symmetry.space_group_name_H-M   'P 1'
#
loop_
_entity.id
_entity.type
_entity.pdbx_description
1 polymer ?
#
loop_
_entity_poly.entity_id
_entity_poly.type
_entity_poly.pdbx_seq_one_letter_code
_entity_poly.pdbx_strand_id
1 'polypeptide(L)'
;MKKLLILLLLLPLAASAKMFPTEFPIKSVCWNDVDEAITYHQEVLGEYPIGKGWIDNKQGPSFGAIMFNPNKPSWTFLSFHKNDKGVIVCAITGGTVWEIIHLGDEEGKLQL
;
A
#
# COMPACT_ATOMS: atom_id res chain seq x y z
N MET A 1 -39.54 5.06 -30.28
CA MET A 1 -38.91 3.78 -29.91
C MET A 1 -37.39 3.76 -30.17
N LYS A 2 -36.92 4.19 -31.33
CA LYS A 2 -35.51 4.18 -31.61
C LYS A 2 -34.68 5.07 -30.68
N LYS A 3 -35.19 6.20 -30.23
CA LYS A 3 -34.53 7.11 -29.31
C LYS A 3 -34.41 6.54 -27.90
N LEU A 4 -35.36 5.75 -27.46
CA LEU A 4 -35.32 5.09 -26.15
C LEU A 4 -34.25 3.99 -26.12
N LEU A 5 -34.07 3.24 -27.19
CA LEU A 5 -33.06 2.20 -27.30
C LEU A 5 -31.64 2.77 -27.24
N ILE A 6 -31.41 3.93 -27.85
CA ILE A 6 -30.11 4.60 -27.83
C ILE A 6 -29.76 5.08 -26.42
N LEU A 7 -30.73 5.62 -25.67
CA LEU A 7 -30.54 6.04 -24.30
C LEU A 7 -30.19 4.87 -23.37
N LEU A 8 -30.86 3.73 -23.56
CA LEU A 8 -30.59 2.52 -22.78
C LEU A 8 -29.20 1.94 -23.04
N LEU A 9 -28.69 2.07 -24.25
CA LEU A 9 -27.36 1.62 -24.62
C LEU A 9 -26.25 2.52 -24.05
N LEU A 10 -26.52 3.80 -23.88
CA LEU A 10 -25.53 4.75 -23.34
C LEU A 10 -25.39 4.68 -21.83
N LEU A 11 -26.46 4.36 -21.10
CA LEU A 11 -26.42 4.26 -19.65
C LEU A 11 -25.44 3.22 -19.12
N PRO A 12 -25.36 1.98 -19.64
CA PRO A 12 -24.38 1.00 -19.18
C PRO A 12 -22.95 1.44 -19.42
N LEU A 13 -22.66 2.15 -20.52
CA LEU A 13 -21.31 2.62 -20.82
C LEU A 13 -20.87 3.70 -19.86
N ALA A 14 -21.75 4.60 -19.43
CA ALA A 14 -21.43 5.65 -18.48
C ALA A 14 -21.20 5.10 -17.06
N ALA A 15 -21.82 3.96 -16.71
CA ALA A 15 -21.74 3.37 -15.40
C ALA A 15 -20.60 2.36 -15.22
N SER A 16 -19.95 1.91 -16.31
CA SER A 16 -19.07 0.75 -16.28
C SER A 16 -17.58 1.05 -16.06
N ALA A 17 -17.13 2.28 -16.21
CA ALA A 17 -15.72 2.61 -16.21
C ALA A 17 -15.25 3.06 -14.83
N LYS A 18 -15.29 2.20 -13.81
CA LYS A 18 -14.90 2.56 -12.45
C LYS A 18 -13.72 1.76 -11.90
N MET A 19 -13.47 0.61 -12.45
CA MET A 19 -12.40 -0.25 -11.96
C MET A 19 -11.79 -0.99 -13.15
N PHE A 20 -10.49 -1.00 -13.22
CA PHE A 20 -9.80 -1.75 -14.26
C PHE A 20 -8.52 -2.34 -13.69
N PRO A 21 -8.16 -3.58 -14.08
CA PRO A 21 -6.88 -4.16 -13.69
C PRO A 21 -5.74 -3.46 -14.43
N THR A 22 -4.66 -3.20 -13.70
CA THR A 22 -3.45 -2.65 -14.29
C THR A 22 -2.24 -3.17 -13.54
N GLU A 23 -1.10 -3.14 -14.18
CA GLU A 23 0.16 -3.52 -13.57
C GLU A 23 1.04 -2.29 -13.39
N PHE A 24 1.58 -2.13 -12.17
CA PHE A 24 2.55 -1.10 -11.88
C PHE A 24 3.92 -1.73 -11.72
N PRO A 25 4.90 -1.37 -12.55
CA PRO A 25 6.27 -1.81 -12.32
C PRO A 25 6.82 -1.09 -11.08
N ILE A 26 7.05 -1.85 -10.02
CA ILE A 26 7.58 -1.32 -8.76
C ILE A 26 8.99 -1.84 -8.57
N LYS A 27 9.95 -0.92 -8.44
CA LYS A 27 11.30 -1.26 -8.04
C LYS A 27 11.36 -1.20 -6.53
N SER A 28 11.78 -2.29 -5.91
CA SER A 28 11.88 -2.36 -4.45
C SER A 28 13.27 -2.78 -4.03
N VAL A 29 13.67 -2.33 -2.83
CA VAL A 29 14.89 -2.77 -2.17
C VAL A 29 14.51 -3.86 -1.21
N CYS A 30 15.19 -4.99 -1.27
CA CYS A 30 14.88 -6.14 -0.45
C CYS A 30 16.09 -6.56 0.39
N TRP A 31 15.79 -7.19 1.53
CA TRP A 31 16.77 -7.77 2.44
C TRP A 31 16.46 -9.24 2.66
N ASN A 32 17.49 -10.06 2.74
CA ASN A 32 17.35 -11.48 3.08
C ASN A 32 17.28 -11.73 4.59
N ASP A 33 17.51 -10.70 5.37
CA ASP A 33 17.55 -10.78 6.83
C ASP A 33 16.63 -9.73 7.41
N VAL A 34 15.66 -10.19 8.21
CA VAL A 34 14.66 -9.31 8.84
C VAL A 34 15.32 -8.33 9.80
N ASP A 35 16.26 -8.80 10.61
CA ASP A 35 16.91 -7.96 11.60
C ASP A 35 17.73 -6.83 10.92
N GLU A 36 18.38 -7.14 9.82
CA GLU A 36 19.12 -6.16 9.05
C GLU A 36 18.20 -5.09 8.46
N ALA A 37 17.04 -5.50 7.93
CA ALA A 37 16.07 -4.56 7.39
C ALA A 37 15.50 -3.64 8.48
N ILE A 38 15.10 -4.20 9.61
CA ILE A 38 14.54 -3.43 10.72
C ILE A 38 15.60 -2.50 11.31
N THR A 39 16.83 -2.98 11.49
CA THR A 39 17.94 -2.17 12.00
C THR A 39 18.23 -0.99 11.08
N TYR A 40 18.22 -1.20 9.78
CA TYR A 40 18.40 -0.12 8.81
C TYR A 40 17.32 0.96 8.97
N HIS A 41 16.07 0.57 9.05
CA HIS A 41 14.98 1.54 9.19
C HIS A 41 15.06 2.29 10.53
N GLN A 42 15.41 1.61 11.61
CA GLN A 42 15.52 2.25 12.92
C GLN A 42 16.74 3.14 13.05
N GLU A 43 17.90 2.67 12.66
CA GLU A 43 19.16 3.39 12.88
C GLU A 43 19.46 4.42 11.81
N VAL A 44 19.16 4.12 10.55
CA VAL A 44 19.47 5.04 9.45
C VAL A 44 18.33 6.01 9.20
N LEU A 45 17.07 5.50 9.16
CA LEU A 45 15.91 6.32 8.85
C LEU A 45 15.15 6.80 10.08
N GLY A 46 15.41 6.24 11.26
CA GLY A 46 14.69 6.58 12.48
C GLY A 46 13.22 6.19 12.44
N GLU A 47 12.89 5.17 11.66
CA GLU A 47 11.52 4.71 11.46
C GLU A 47 11.23 3.50 12.33
N TYR A 48 10.05 3.51 12.93
CA TYR A 48 9.55 2.43 13.79
C TYR A 48 8.21 1.95 13.29
N PRO A 49 7.86 0.68 13.51
CA PRO A 49 6.58 0.15 13.04
C PRO A 49 5.42 0.79 13.81
N ILE A 50 4.42 1.28 13.06
CA ILE A 50 3.19 1.83 13.63
C ILE A 50 1.97 1.00 13.31
N GLY A 51 2.09 0.04 12.41
CA GLY A 51 0.99 -0.86 12.07
C GLY A 51 1.47 -1.97 11.18
N LYS A 52 0.75 -3.09 11.25
CA LYS A 52 0.99 -4.24 10.37
C LYS A 52 -0.32 -4.91 10.03
N GLY A 53 -0.35 -5.59 8.90
CA GLY A 53 -1.50 -6.35 8.47
C GLY A 53 -1.08 -7.54 7.64
N TRP A 54 -1.90 -8.57 7.66
CA TRP A 54 -1.68 -9.74 6.82
C TRP A 54 -2.04 -9.40 5.37
N ILE A 55 -1.21 -9.88 4.46
CA ILE A 55 -1.47 -9.74 3.03
C ILE A 55 -2.02 -11.07 2.55
N ASP A 56 -3.24 -11.03 2.04
CA ASP A 56 -3.87 -12.19 1.44
C ASP A 56 -3.44 -12.30 -0.01
N ASN A 57 -2.56 -13.25 -0.28
CA ASN A 57 -2.10 -13.50 -1.64
C ASN A 57 -1.95 -15.00 -1.88
N LYS A 58 -1.89 -15.37 -3.15
CA LYS A 58 -1.83 -16.78 -3.58
C LYS A 58 -0.46 -17.40 -3.38
N GLN A 59 0.56 -16.63 -3.06
CA GLN A 59 1.95 -17.12 -2.97
C GLN A 59 2.34 -17.55 -1.57
N GLY A 60 1.43 -17.48 -0.61
CA GLY A 60 1.68 -17.93 0.75
C GLY A 60 1.55 -16.80 1.76
N PRO A 61 1.82 -17.09 3.04
CA PRO A 61 1.65 -16.12 4.11
C PRO A 61 2.65 -14.96 3.96
N SER A 62 2.12 -13.76 3.99
CA SER A 62 2.92 -12.55 4.00
C SER A 62 2.22 -11.50 4.84
N PHE A 63 2.96 -10.50 5.26
CA PHE A 63 2.37 -9.37 5.95
C PHE A 63 3.10 -8.08 5.56
N GLY A 64 2.41 -6.98 5.76
CA GLY A 64 2.98 -5.65 5.55
C GLY A 64 3.07 -4.88 6.85
N ALA A 65 4.06 -4.01 6.93
CA ALA A 65 4.22 -3.11 8.05
C ALA A 65 4.45 -1.69 7.55
N ILE A 66 3.87 -0.73 8.24
CA ILE A 66 4.14 0.67 7.99
C ILE A 66 5.15 1.15 9.02
N MET A 67 6.28 1.65 8.52
CA MET A 67 7.36 2.23 9.32
C MET A 67 7.25 3.74 9.26
N PHE A 68 7.46 4.41 10.38
CA PHE A 68 7.26 5.84 10.49
C PHE A 68 8.31 6.47 11.41
N ASN A 69 8.82 7.64 11.01
CA ASN A 69 9.70 8.45 11.83
C ASN A 69 8.89 9.60 12.44
N PRO A 70 8.70 9.65 13.77
CA PRO A 70 7.90 10.70 14.40
C PRO A 70 8.54 12.09 14.37
N ASN A 71 9.85 12.16 14.19
CA ASN A 71 10.59 13.42 14.22
C ASN A 71 10.81 14.01 12.82
N LYS A 72 10.96 13.16 11.85
CA LYS A 72 11.03 13.54 10.44
C LYS A 72 9.94 12.76 9.75
N PRO A 73 9.03 13.41 9.00
CA PRO A 73 7.86 12.70 8.46
C PRO A 73 8.21 11.76 7.30
N SER A 74 9.14 10.85 7.54
CA SER A 74 9.46 9.78 6.62
C SER A 74 8.68 8.53 6.97
N TRP A 75 8.34 7.74 5.97
CA TRP A 75 7.59 6.52 6.16
C TRP A 75 7.96 5.52 5.07
N THR A 76 7.79 4.25 5.39
CA THR A 76 8.05 3.15 4.45
C THR A 76 7.02 2.06 4.67
N PHE A 77 6.51 1.50 3.59
CA PHE A 77 5.73 0.27 3.63
C PHE A 77 6.66 -0.90 3.34
N LEU A 78 6.81 -1.80 4.31
CA LEU A 78 7.59 -3.02 4.18
C LEU A 78 6.68 -4.20 3.95
N SER A 79 7.06 -5.07 3.02
CA SER A 79 6.38 -6.32 2.76
C SER A 79 7.29 -7.48 3.16
N PHE A 80 6.77 -8.40 3.95
CA PHE A 80 7.49 -9.56 4.48
C PHE A 80 6.93 -10.82 3.83
N HIS A 81 7.80 -11.58 3.19
CA HIS A 81 7.42 -12.81 2.49
C HIS A 81 8.27 -13.96 2.96
N LYS A 82 7.61 -15.06 3.32
CA LYS A 82 8.30 -16.29 3.65
C LYS A 82 8.50 -17.12 2.40
N ASN A 83 9.72 -17.60 2.20
CA ASN A 83 10.06 -18.52 1.13
C ASN A 83 10.85 -19.72 1.69
N ASP A 84 11.32 -20.59 0.83
CA ASP A 84 12.05 -21.82 1.23
C ASP A 84 13.35 -21.52 1.95
N LYS A 85 13.93 -20.34 1.74
CA LYS A 85 15.21 -19.95 2.34
C LYS A 85 15.06 -19.07 3.58
N GLY A 86 13.83 -18.70 3.94
CA GLY A 86 13.57 -17.83 5.08
C GLY A 86 12.62 -16.71 4.75
N VAL A 87 12.83 -15.55 5.34
CA VAL A 87 11.96 -14.39 5.14
C VAL A 87 12.70 -13.31 4.34
N ILE A 88 12.03 -12.81 3.31
CA ILE A 88 12.50 -11.66 2.54
C ILE A 88 11.67 -10.45 2.93
N VAL A 89 12.32 -9.33 3.19
CA VAL A 89 11.68 -8.05 3.50
C VAL A 89 11.96 -7.09 2.36
N CYS A 90 10.90 -6.49 1.82
CA CYS A 90 11.04 -5.55 0.70
C CYS A 90 10.38 -4.21 1.04
N ALA A 91 11.09 -3.12 0.79
CA ALA A 91 10.54 -1.79 0.84
C ALA A 91 9.77 -1.52 -0.46
N ILE A 92 8.45 -1.55 -0.38
CA ILE A 92 7.60 -1.44 -1.57
C ILE A 92 7.40 0.01 -1.97
N THR A 93 7.16 0.86 -1.00
CA THR A 93 6.97 2.29 -1.24
C THR A 93 7.28 3.05 0.04
N GLY A 94 7.52 4.32 -0.10
CA GLY A 94 7.80 5.18 1.03
C GLY A 94 7.81 6.64 0.59
N GLY A 95 8.00 7.51 1.54
CA GLY A 95 8.00 8.94 1.27
C GLY A 95 8.54 9.74 2.43
N THR A 96 8.56 11.04 2.27
CA THR A 96 9.09 11.98 3.26
C THR A 96 8.00 12.85 3.87
N VAL A 97 6.75 12.67 3.46
CA VAL A 97 5.61 13.41 4.01
C VAL A 97 4.57 12.43 4.50
N TRP A 98 4.17 12.58 5.74
CA TRP A 98 3.14 11.77 6.36
C TRP A 98 2.17 12.69 7.08
N GLU A 99 0.90 12.48 6.84
CA GLU A 99 -0.15 13.26 7.46
C GLU A 99 -1.20 12.32 8.04
N ILE A 100 -1.59 12.57 9.28
CA ILE A 100 -2.62 11.77 9.93
C ILE A 100 -3.98 12.32 9.52
N ILE A 101 -4.79 11.44 8.96
CA ILE A 101 -6.15 11.77 8.57
C ILE A 101 -7.09 11.28 9.68
N HIS A 102 -7.86 12.19 10.25
CA HIS A 102 -8.85 11.87 11.27
C HIS A 102 -10.13 11.37 10.60
N LEU A 103 -10.32 10.05 10.62
CA LEU A 103 -11.55 9.46 10.11
C LEU A 103 -12.71 9.85 11.03
N GLY A 104 -13.78 10.34 10.45
CA GLY A 104 -14.96 10.82 11.18
C GLY A 104 -15.08 12.34 11.21
N ASP A 105 -14.00 13.06 10.99
CA ASP A 105 -14.07 14.50 10.74
C ASP A 105 -14.67 14.71 9.35
N GLU A 106 -15.57 15.66 9.22
CA GLU A 106 -16.24 15.93 7.96
C GLU A 106 -16.86 14.68 7.33
N GLU A 107 -17.51 13.85 8.15
CA GLU A 107 -18.17 12.62 7.72
C GLU A 107 -17.22 11.55 7.16
N GLY A 108 -15.97 11.57 7.61
CA GLY A 108 -14.99 10.57 7.20
C GLY A 108 -14.47 10.72 5.78
N LYS A 109 -14.66 11.86 5.17
CA LYS A 109 -14.18 12.09 3.80
C LYS A 109 -12.68 12.29 3.79
N LEU A 110 -12.04 11.66 2.81
CA LEU A 110 -10.62 11.86 2.55
C LEU A 110 -10.43 13.21 1.83
N GLN A 111 -9.61 14.06 2.41
CA GLN A 111 -9.23 15.34 1.81
C GLN A 111 -7.86 15.20 1.15
N LEU A 112 -7.82 15.42 -0.13
CA LEU A 112 -6.60 15.35 -0.91
C LEU A 112 -6.07 16.74 -1.26
#